data_ab253f4e439794ff8228b18459fb3740
#
_entry.id   ab253f4e439794ff8228b18459fb3740
#
_cell.length_a   1.000
_cell.length_b   1.000
_cell.length_c   1.000
_cell.angle_alpha   90.00
_cell.angle_beta   90.00
_cell.angle_gamma   90.00
#
_symmetry.space_group_name_H-M   'P 1'
#
loop_
_entity.id
_entity.type
_entity.pdbx_description
1 polymer ?
#
loop_
_entity_poly.entity_id
_entity_poly.type
_entity_poly.pdbx_seq_one_letter_code
_entity_poly.pdbx_strand_id
1 'polypeptide(L)'
;MSLAEARPRPAAVETDWAGYGAFAGATLIWSSTFLFIAISNEIVAPLWGATLRLAIAFVGLAAIALLTRAKLPRGAALRDVVLYGVFQFGGVLALLYWGEQTVPTGMTAVVFATAPLQTALFARALGLEAIDRVKIAAAVVAVVGVGVIFSGQLGVGVPLAGLVAVFLAATAGAIGSVLLRRAGRQSPWAVNAIGAPIGAVICLGASAVLGEARVVPASAGDWLPILYLAVFGSLGAFVLYAWLLGRWGATNASFIGVVVPVLALGMGAAFRAEFPPVISYLGAAIVIAAVVTALTRSRGNGGH
;
A
#
# COMPACT_ATOMS: atom_id res chain seq x y z
N MET A 1 17.29 36.02 -46.98
CA MET A 1 17.59 36.06 -45.54
C MET A 1 16.57 35.19 -44.86
N SER A 2 16.94 33.91 -44.68
CA SER A 2 16.02 32.90 -44.10
C SER A 2 16.13 32.99 -42.58
N LEU A 3 15.03 33.33 -41.92
CA LEU A 3 14.90 33.21 -40.46
C LEU A 3 14.72 31.73 -40.14
N ALA A 4 15.80 31.07 -39.76
CA ALA A 4 15.74 29.76 -39.17
C ALA A 4 14.98 29.86 -37.83
N GLU A 5 13.71 29.44 -37.81
CA GLU A 5 12.93 29.26 -36.56
C GLU A 5 13.69 28.34 -35.63
N ALA A 6 14.24 28.88 -34.56
CA ALA A 6 14.86 28.12 -33.49
C ALA A 6 13.77 27.26 -32.82
N ARG A 7 13.76 25.97 -33.11
CA ARG A 7 12.90 25.02 -32.40
C ARG A 7 13.19 25.15 -30.89
N PRO A 8 12.14 25.33 -30.05
CA PRO A 8 12.33 25.40 -28.62
C PRO A 8 12.99 24.09 -28.14
N ARG A 9 14.09 24.21 -27.41
CA ARG A 9 14.75 23.05 -26.77
C ARG A 9 13.73 22.37 -25.87
N PRO A 10 13.58 21.02 -25.93
CA PRO A 10 12.72 20.32 -25.02
C PRO A 10 13.18 20.65 -23.58
N ALA A 11 12.25 21.13 -22.76
CA ALA A 11 12.50 21.42 -21.36
C ALA A 11 13.08 20.15 -20.71
N ALA A 12 14.20 20.29 -19.99
CA ALA A 12 14.79 19.20 -19.27
C ALA A 12 13.73 18.63 -18.31
N VAL A 13 13.43 17.33 -18.44
CA VAL A 13 12.47 16.66 -17.56
C VAL A 13 13.11 16.60 -16.19
N GLU A 14 12.74 17.53 -15.30
CA GLU A 14 13.21 17.51 -13.93
C GLU A 14 12.84 16.19 -13.24
N THR A 15 13.83 15.57 -12.62
CA THR A 15 13.63 14.31 -11.89
C THR A 15 12.80 14.59 -10.64
N ASP A 16 11.67 13.89 -10.47
CA ASP A 16 10.79 14.01 -9.31
C ASP A 16 11.37 13.31 -8.08
N TRP A 17 12.45 13.87 -7.51
CA TRP A 17 13.11 13.30 -6.33
C TRP A 17 12.18 13.18 -5.12
N ALA A 18 11.25 14.12 -4.95
CA ALA A 18 10.27 14.07 -3.85
C ALA A 18 9.31 12.88 -4.02
N GLY A 19 8.83 12.60 -5.26
CA GLY A 19 8.01 11.44 -5.55
C GLY A 19 8.74 10.12 -5.30
N TYR A 20 9.99 10.02 -5.76
CA TYR A 20 10.80 8.83 -5.48
C TYR A 20 11.12 8.65 -4.00
N GLY A 21 11.39 9.74 -3.28
CA GLY A 21 11.59 9.72 -1.83
C GLY A 21 10.35 9.22 -1.08
N ALA A 22 9.16 9.70 -1.47
CA ALA A 22 7.90 9.24 -0.88
C ALA A 22 7.61 7.76 -1.20
N PHE A 23 7.87 7.34 -2.45
CA PHE A 23 7.74 5.94 -2.86
C PHE A 23 8.67 5.03 -2.06
N ALA A 24 9.96 5.36 -1.98
CA ALA A 24 10.95 4.61 -1.22
C ALA A 24 10.62 4.57 0.27
N GLY A 25 10.25 5.72 0.86
CA GLY A 25 9.88 5.82 2.27
C GLY A 25 8.67 4.97 2.63
N ALA A 26 7.58 5.07 1.85
CA ALA A 26 6.39 4.26 2.06
C ALA A 26 6.69 2.76 1.88
N THR A 27 7.51 2.40 0.87
CA THR A 27 7.90 1.02 0.61
C THR A 27 8.72 0.44 1.76
N LEU A 28 9.73 1.17 2.26
CA LEU A 28 10.56 0.75 3.40
C LEU A 28 9.71 0.54 4.67
N ILE A 29 8.84 1.51 4.96
CA ILE A 29 7.97 1.42 6.13
C ILE A 29 7.04 0.20 6.00
N TRP A 30 6.33 0.04 4.88
CA TRP A 30 5.41 -1.08 4.74
C TRP A 30 6.11 -2.43 4.67
N SER A 31 7.34 -2.51 4.15
CA SER A 31 8.13 -3.75 4.19
C SER A 31 8.42 -4.20 5.62
N SER A 32 8.66 -3.27 6.55
CA SER A 32 8.88 -3.59 7.96
C SER A 32 7.58 -3.88 8.72
N THR A 33 6.42 -3.38 8.25
CA THR A 33 5.15 -3.56 8.98
C THR A 33 4.73 -5.01 9.10
N PHE A 34 5.06 -5.89 8.14
CA PHE A 34 4.76 -7.32 8.22
C PHE A 34 5.38 -7.96 9.46
N LEU A 35 6.65 -7.63 9.77
CA LEU A 35 7.30 -8.11 10.99
C LEU A 35 6.57 -7.66 12.25
N PHE A 36 6.24 -6.35 12.31
CA PHE A 36 5.57 -5.79 13.49
C PHE A 36 4.11 -6.26 13.61
N ILE A 37 3.41 -6.58 12.51
CA ILE A 37 2.10 -7.22 12.53
C ILE A 37 2.21 -8.61 13.15
N ALA A 38 3.17 -9.43 12.71
CA ALA A 38 3.39 -10.75 13.27
C ALA A 38 3.65 -10.69 14.79
N ILE A 39 4.53 -9.79 15.23
CA ILE A 39 4.81 -9.60 16.67
C ILE A 39 3.55 -9.11 17.42
N SER A 40 2.79 -8.19 16.84
CA SER A 40 1.54 -7.69 17.45
C SER A 40 0.50 -8.80 17.60
N ASN A 41 0.39 -9.71 16.64
CA ASN A 41 -0.56 -10.82 16.66
C ASN A 41 -0.23 -11.90 17.71
N GLU A 42 1.01 -11.93 18.21
CA GLU A 42 1.40 -12.76 19.36
C GLU A 42 0.93 -12.17 20.71
N ILE A 43 0.63 -10.85 20.74
CA ILE A 43 0.28 -10.11 21.96
C ILE A 43 -1.22 -9.88 22.05
N VAL A 44 -1.87 -9.49 20.94
CA VAL A 44 -3.29 -9.17 20.87
C VAL A 44 -3.94 -9.83 19.66
N ALA A 45 -5.25 -10.06 19.74
CA ALA A 45 -5.99 -10.60 18.61
C ALA A 45 -5.86 -9.70 17.37
N PRO A 46 -5.75 -10.26 16.15
CA PRO A 46 -5.37 -9.55 14.95
C PRO A 46 -6.21 -8.30 14.64
N LEU A 47 -7.52 -8.42 14.58
CA LEU A 47 -8.41 -7.29 14.27
C LEU A 47 -8.50 -6.27 15.40
N TRP A 48 -8.34 -6.72 16.64
CA TRP A 48 -8.20 -5.82 17.79
C TRP A 48 -6.90 -5.03 17.71
N GLY A 49 -5.79 -5.67 17.35
CA GLY A 49 -4.49 -5.01 17.10
C GLY A 49 -4.59 -3.96 15.99
N ALA A 50 -5.27 -4.30 14.87
CA ALA A 50 -5.57 -3.34 13.80
C ALA A 50 -6.42 -2.16 14.28
N THR A 51 -7.39 -2.41 15.15
CA THR A 51 -8.24 -1.37 15.76
C THR A 51 -7.40 -0.41 16.61
N LEU A 52 -6.59 -0.93 17.53
CA LEU A 52 -5.71 -0.12 18.40
C LEU A 52 -4.74 0.73 17.56
N ARG A 53 -4.09 0.12 16.59
CA ARG A 53 -3.19 0.79 15.64
C ARG A 53 -3.86 1.98 14.97
N LEU A 54 -5.07 1.78 14.42
CA LEU A 54 -5.79 2.83 13.69
C LEU A 54 -6.35 3.91 14.63
N ALA A 55 -6.81 3.54 15.81
CA ALA A 55 -7.28 4.51 16.81
C ALA A 55 -6.14 5.44 17.26
N ILE A 56 -4.96 4.89 17.53
CA ILE A 56 -3.79 5.70 17.90
C ILE A 56 -3.35 6.58 16.71
N ALA A 57 -3.29 6.01 15.50
CA ALA A 57 -2.95 6.77 14.30
C ALA A 57 -3.94 7.92 14.04
N PHE A 58 -5.23 7.71 14.27
CA PHE A 58 -6.25 8.75 14.16
C PHE A 58 -5.96 9.94 15.05
N VAL A 59 -5.60 9.72 16.31
CA VAL A 59 -5.27 10.82 17.23
C VAL A 59 -4.13 11.69 16.68
N GLY A 60 -3.05 11.06 16.22
CA GLY A 60 -1.92 11.79 15.62
C GLY A 60 -2.30 12.50 14.31
N LEU A 61 -3.03 11.81 13.42
CA LEU A 61 -3.49 12.38 12.15
C LEU A 61 -4.44 13.56 12.35
N ALA A 62 -5.39 13.44 13.28
CA ALA A 62 -6.33 14.50 13.61
C ALA A 62 -5.62 15.71 14.21
N ALA A 63 -4.69 15.47 15.14
CA ALA A 63 -3.88 16.54 15.73
C ALA A 63 -3.08 17.30 14.66
N ILE A 64 -2.39 16.59 13.76
CA ILE A 64 -1.62 17.24 12.69
C ILE A 64 -2.54 17.95 11.70
N ALA A 65 -3.67 17.34 11.32
CA ALA A 65 -4.64 17.96 10.43
C ALA A 65 -5.19 19.29 11.01
N LEU A 66 -5.47 19.32 12.31
CA LEU A 66 -5.92 20.52 13.01
C LEU A 66 -4.81 21.59 13.10
N LEU A 67 -3.60 21.20 13.51
CA LEU A 67 -2.45 22.11 13.65
C LEU A 67 -2.04 22.73 12.32
N THR A 68 -2.08 21.94 11.23
CA THR A 68 -1.77 22.42 9.88
C THR A 68 -2.96 23.10 9.19
N ARG A 69 -4.11 23.18 9.86
CA ARG A 69 -5.36 23.69 9.28
C ARG A 69 -5.67 23.05 7.94
N ALA A 70 -5.48 21.73 7.85
CA ALA A 70 -5.66 20.97 6.63
C ALA A 70 -7.11 21.13 6.12
N LYS A 71 -7.24 21.52 4.84
CA LYS A 71 -8.57 21.69 4.22
C LYS A 71 -9.27 20.33 4.14
N LEU A 72 -10.43 20.24 4.75
CA LEU A 72 -11.26 19.04 4.66
C LEU A 72 -11.93 18.95 3.27
N PRO A 73 -11.98 17.75 2.68
CA PRO A 73 -12.73 17.52 1.44
C PRO A 73 -14.23 17.81 1.65
N ARG A 74 -14.91 18.21 0.57
CA ARG A 74 -16.35 18.53 0.60
C ARG A 74 -17.07 17.91 -0.58
N GLY A 75 -18.38 17.75 -0.47
CA GLY A 75 -19.23 17.24 -1.55
C GLY A 75 -18.78 15.87 -2.06
N ALA A 76 -18.61 15.71 -3.36
CA ALA A 76 -18.21 14.46 -3.99
C ALA A 76 -16.82 13.98 -3.53
N ALA A 77 -15.88 14.90 -3.30
CA ALA A 77 -14.55 14.55 -2.80
C ALA A 77 -14.61 13.96 -1.38
N LEU A 78 -15.48 14.47 -0.51
CA LEU A 78 -15.68 13.90 0.83
C LEU A 78 -16.22 12.46 0.74
N ARG A 79 -17.23 12.23 -0.13
CA ARG A 79 -17.77 10.89 -0.35
C ARG A 79 -16.66 9.92 -0.79
N ASP A 80 -15.84 10.33 -1.74
CA ASP A 80 -14.76 9.49 -2.26
C ASP A 80 -13.67 9.22 -1.21
N VAL A 81 -13.39 10.20 -0.35
CA VAL A 81 -12.45 10.03 0.78
C VAL A 81 -13.03 9.12 1.87
N VAL A 82 -14.34 9.21 2.17
CA VAL A 82 -15.00 8.28 3.09
C VAL A 82 -14.93 6.85 2.54
N LEU A 83 -15.25 6.66 1.26
CA LEU A 83 -15.13 5.35 0.60
C LEU A 83 -13.68 4.86 0.57
N TYR A 84 -12.70 5.74 0.35
CA TYR A 84 -11.28 5.41 0.52
C TYR A 84 -11.01 4.87 1.93
N GLY A 85 -11.54 5.52 2.97
CA GLY A 85 -11.45 5.04 4.35
C GLY A 85 -12.03 3.63 4.55
N VAL A 86 -13.21 3.40 3.98
CA VAL A 86 -13.88 2.08 4.04
C VAL A 86 -13.02 1.00 3.36
N PHE A 87 -12.56 1.26 2.15
CA PHE A 87 -11.82 0.25 1.38
C PHE A 87 -10.36 0.12 1.81
N GLN A 88 -9.63 1.24 1.92
CA GLN A 88 -8.18 1.23 2.17
C GLN A 88 -7.83 0.92 3.63
N PHE A 89 -8.57 1.47 4.59
CA PHE A 89 -8.29 1.23 6.01
C PHE A 89 -9.14 0.08 6.56
N GLY A 90 -10.43 0.07 6.30
CA GLY A 90 -11.33 -0.98 6.78
C GLY A 90 -11.16 -2.28 6.02
N GLY A 91 -11.42 -2.26 4.71
CA GLY A 91 -11.42 -3.47 3.88
C GLY A 91 -10.05 -4.14 3.81
N VAL A 92 -8.98 -3.37 3.50
CA VAL A 92 -7.63 -3.93 3.42
C VAL A 92 -7.22 -4.53 4.77
N LEU A 93 -7.30 -3.77 5.86
CA LEU A 93 -6.74 -4.25 7.13
C LEU A 93 -7.59 -5.38 7.73
N ALA A 94 -8.91 -5.30 7.70
CA ALA A 94 -9.75 -6.37 8.23
C ALA A 94 -9.54 -7.69 7.48
N LEU A 95 -9.57 -7.65 6.14
CA LEU A 95 -9.41 -8.85 5.31
C LEU A 95 -7.98 -9.39 5.32
N LEU A 96 -6.97 -8.51 5.35
CA LEU A 96 -5.57 -8.90 5.40
C LEU A 96 -5.22 -9.57 6.72
N TYR A 97 -5.53 -8.94 7.86
CA TYR A 97 -5.23 -9.49 9.19
C TYR A 97 -5.96 -10.82 9.42
N TRP A 98 -7.20 -10.94 8.93
CA TRP A 98 -7.92 -12.20 8.99
C TRP A 98 -7.32 -13.27 8.08
N GLY A 99 -6.99 -12.92 6.85
CA GLY A 99 -6.41 -13.86 5.86
C GLY A 99 -5.03 -14.36 6.24
N GLU A 100 -4.16 -13.49 6.79
CA GLU A 100 -2.79 -13.85 7.21
C GLU A 100 -2.73 -14.82 8.39
N GLN A 101 -3.82 -15.09 9.08
CA GLN A 101 -3.87 -16.17 10.07
C GLN A 101 -3.71 -17.55 9.43
N THR A 102 -4.04 -17.71 8.16
CA THR A 102 -4.01 -19.01 7.45
C THR A 102 -3.21 -18.98 6.15
N VAL A 103 -2.91 -17.80 5.63
CA VAL A 103 -2.16 -17.62 4.37
C VAL A 103 -0.73 -17.20 4.69
N PRO A 104 0.29 -17.95 4.23
CA PRO A 104 1.68 -17.56 4.40
C PRO A 104 1.97 -16.18 3.82
N THR A 105 2.82 -15.39 4.50
CA THR A 105 3.18 -14.02 4.10
C THR A 105 3.68 -13.93 2.65
N GLY A 106 4.46 -14.93 2.19
CA GLY A 106 4.93 -14.95 0.80
C GLY A 106 3.79 -15.10 -0.22
N MET A 107 2.78 -15.92 0.08
CA MET A 107 1.62 -16.09 -0.79
C MET A 107 0.73 -14.84 -0.77
N THR A 108 0.57 -14.21 0.40
CA THR A 108 -0.04 -12.88 0.54
C THR A 108 0.65 -11.85 -0.34
N ALA A 109 1.99 -11.82 -0.33
CA ALA A 109 2.78 -10.92 -1.15
C ALA A 109 2.57 -11.13 -2.66
N VAL A 110 2.47 -12.38 -3.13
CA VAL A 110 2.15 -12.70 -4.54
C VAL A 110 0.78 -12.15 -4.93
N VAL A 111 -0.22 -12.32 -4.06
CA VAL A 111 -1.57 -11.80 -4.33
C VAL A 111 -1.57 -10.27 -4.36
N PHE A 112 -0.91 -9.60 -3.42
CA PHE A 112 -0.80 -8.14 -3.40
C PHE A 112 0.02 -7.57 -4.57
N ALA A 113 0.95 -8.33 -5.14
CA ALA A 113 1.66 -7.94 -6.36
C ALA A 113 0.73 -7.77 -7.57
N THR A 114 -0.51 -8.28 -7.51
CA THR A 114 -1.54 -8.03 -8.53
C THR A 114 -2.17 -6.63 -8.41
N ALA A 115 -1.94 -5.88 -7.33
CA ALA A 115 -2.57 -4.58 -7.07
C ALA A 115 -2.39 -3.56 -8.22
N PRO A 116 -1.24 -3.41 -8.88
CA PRO A 116 -1.12 -2.50 -10.02
C PRO A 116 -2.03 -2.87 -11.19
N LEU A 117 -2.22 -4.17 -11.46
CA LEU A 117 -3.15 -4.64 -12.50
C LEU A 117 -4.59 -4.27 -12.16
N GLN A 118 -5.01 -4.59 -10.93
CA GLN A 118 -6.36 -4.28 -10.45
C GLN A 118 -6.60 -2.76 -10.44
N THR A 119 -5.63 -1.97 -9.96
CA THR A 119 -5.72 -0.50 -9.92
C THR A 119 -5.85 0.07 -11.34
N ALA A 120 -5.06 -0.41 -12.30
CA ALA A 120 -5.14 0.06 -13.69
C ALA A 120 -6.51 -0.25 -14.32
N LEU A 121 -7.10 -1.43 -14.04
CA LEU A 121 -8.43 -1.80 -14.52
C LEU A 121 -9.52 -0.90 -13.91
N PHE A 122 -9.51 -0.68 -12.59
CA PHE A 122 -10.49 0.19 -11.93
C PHE A 122 -10.31 1.65 -12.32
N ALA A 123 -9.07 2.16 -12.44
CA ALA A 123 -8.79 3.51 -12.89
C ALA A 123 -9.29 3.73 -14.33
N ARG A 124 -9.13 2.75 -15.21
CA ARG A 124 -9.69 2.77 -16.56
C ARG A 124 -11.21 2.74 -16.57
N ALA A 125 -11.82 1.88 -15.76
CA ALA A 125 -13.28 1.76 -15.67
C ALA A 125 -13.95 3.06 -15.21
N LEU A 126 -13.26 3.85 -14.36
CA LEU A 126 -13.72 5.19 -13.93
C LEU A 126 -13.24 6.33 -14.85
N GLY A 127 -12.57 6.05 -15.95
CA GLY A 127 -12.09 7.06 -16.88
C GLY A 127 -10.96 7.97 -16.37
N LEU A 128 -10.27 7.55 -15.30
CA LEU A 128 -9.24 8.35 -14.62
C LEU A 128 -7.85 8.18 -15.25
N GLU A 129 -7.56 6.98 -15.76
CA GLU A 129 -6.27 6.65 -16.38
C GLU A 129 -6.51 5.82 -17.65
N ALA A 130 -5.74 6.08 -18.69
CA ALA A 130 -5.71 5.24 -19.89
C ALA A 130 -4.92 3.95 -19.59
N ILE A 131 -5.29 2.86 -20.26
CA ILE A 131 -4.51 1.61 -20.18
C ILE A 131 -3.16 1.84 -20.87
N ASP A 132 -2.10 1.68 -20.12
CA ASP A 132 -0.72 1.66 -20.60
C ASP A 132 -0.27 0.20 -20.69
N ARG A 133 -0.10 -0.29 -21.93
CA ARG A 133 0.29 -1.68 -22.20
C ARG A 133 1.64 -2.03 -21.55
N VAL A 134 2.55 -1.07 -21.44
CA VAL A 134 3.87 -1.29 -20.82
C VAL A 134 3.73 -1.47 -19.31
N LYS A 135 2.88 -0.67 -18.66
CA LYS A 135 2.62 -0.81 -17.21
C LYS A 135 1.91 -2.14 -16.90
N ILE A 136 0.95 -2.55 -17.75
CA ILE A 136 0.30 -3.84 -17.61
C ILE A 136 1.32 -4.99 -17.76
N ALA A 137 2.15 -4.96 -18.81
CA ALA A 137 3.19 -5.96 -19.00
C ALA A 137 4.18 -5.99 -17.83
N ALA A 138 4.64 -4.82 -17.37
CA ALA A 138 5.51 -4.71 -16.21
C ALA A 138 4.86 -5.28 -14.94
N ALA A 139 3.58 -4.99 -14.70
CA ALA A 139 2.86 -5.53 -13.55
C ALA A 139 2.71 -7.07 -13.63
N VAL A 140 2.45 -7.64 -14.81
CA VAL A 140 2.43 -9.11 -15.01
C VAL A 140 3.80 -9.71 -14.72
N VAL A 141 4.88 -9.13 -15.28
CA VAL A 141 6.26 -9.59 -15.02
C VAL A 141 6.61 -9.48 -13.54
N ALA A 142 6.18 -8.42 -12.87
CA ALA A 142 6.38 -8.25 -11.44
C ALA A 142 5.65 -9.32 -10.61
N VAL A 143 4.40 -9.67 -10.95
CA VAL A 143 3.66 -10.77 -10.30
C VAL A 143 4.43 -12.10 -10.45
N VAL A 144 4.94 -12.39 -11.64
CA VAL A 144 5.76 -13.59 -11.88
C VAL A 144 7.03 -13.53 -11.02
N GLY A 145 7.73 -12.39 -10.98
CA GLY A 145 8.92 -12.21 -10.15
C GLY A 145 8.66 -12.45 -8.66
N VAL A 146 7.55 -11.93 -8.12
CA VAL A 146 7.14 -12.18 -6.72
C VAL A 146 6.79 -13.67 -6.53
N GLY A 147 6.14 -14.30 -7.51
CA GLY A 147 5.88 -15.75 -7.50
C GLY A 147 7.18 -16.56 -7.44
N VAL A 148 8.22 -16.15 -8.16
CA VAL A 148 9.56 -16.79 -8.10
C VAL A 148 10.22 -16.59 -6.75
N ILE A 149 10.12 -15.39 -6.13
CA ILE A 149 10.66 -15.12 -4.77
C ILE A 149 10.12 -16.14 -3.77
N PHE A 150 8.82 -16.40 -3.80
CA PHE A 150 8.12 -17.22 -2.82
C PHE A 150 7.72 -18.60 -3.34
N SER A 151 8.38 -19.09 -4.40
CA SER A 151 8.03 -20.37 -5.07
C SER A 151 7.96 -21.56 -4.11
N GLY A 152 8.83 -21.62 -3.09
CA GLY A 152 8.79 -22.66 -2.06
C GLY A 152 7.56 -22.63 -1.14
N GLN A 153 6.81 -21.53 -1.11
CA GLN A 153 5.60 -21.39 -0.29
C GLN A 153 4.31 -21.61 -1.11
N LEU A 154 4.39 -21.63 -2.43
CA LEU A 154 3.22 -21.74 -3.31
C LEU A 154 2.62 -23.16 -3.35
N GLY A 155 3.37 -24.18 -2.93
CA GLY A 155 2.94 -25.58 -2.87
C GLY A 155 2.24 -25.99 -1.57
N VAL A 156 2.11 -25.08 -0.59
CA VAL A 156 1.48 -25.36 0.69
C VAL A 156 -0.03 -25.30 0.55
N GLY A 157 -0.74 -26.32 1.04
CA GLY A 157 -2.20 -26.34 1.09
C GLY A 157 -2.72 -25.21 1.97
N VAL A 158 -3.39 -24.21 1.38
CA VAL A 158 -3.91 -23.05 2.09
C VAL A 158 -5.43 -23.02 1.96
N PRO A 159 -6.18 -22.71 3.06
CA PRO A 159 -7.62 -22.58 3.00
C PRO A 159 -8.06 -21.54 1.96
N LEU A 160 -8.98 -21.94 1.08
CA LEU A 160 -9.50 -21.05 0.01
C LEU A 160 -10.07 -19.76 0.56
N ALA A 161 -10.72 -19.81 1.73
CA ALA A 161 -11.28 -18.63 2.40
C ALA A 161 -10.21 -17.58 2.72
N GLY A 162 -9.03 -17.99 3.21
CA GLY A 162 -7.90 -17.11 3.46
C GLY A 162 -7.37 -16.46 2.18
N LEU A 163 -7.20 -17.25 1.11
CA LEU A 163 -6.76 -16.73 -0.20
C LEU A 163 -7.76 -15.72 -0.77
N VAL A 164 -9.05 -16.01 -0.69
CA VAL A 164 -10.11 -15.10 -1.12
C VAL A 164 -10.08 -13.80 -0.30
N ALA A 165 -9.89 -13.88 1.02
CA ALA A 165 -9.79 -12.69 1.86
C ALA A 165 -8.59 -11.82 1.46
N VAL A 166 -7.40 -12.41 1.26
CA VAL A 166 -6.21 -11.68 0.81
C VAL A 166 -6.42 -11.05 -0.58
N PHE A 167 -7.05 -11.77 -1.51
CA PHE A 167 -7.38 -11.21 -2.82
C PHE A 167 -8.36 -10.05 -2.73
N LEU A 168 -9.40 -10.17 -1.92
CA LEU A 168 -10.36 -9.09 -1.66
C LEU A 168 -9.70 -7.91 -0.94
N ALA A 169 -8.72 -8.14 -0.06
CA ALA A 169 -7.91 -7.09 0.55
C ALA A 169 -7.14 -6.30 -0.52
N ALA A 170 -6.44 -6.97 -1.44
CA ALA A 170 -5.74 -6.32 -2.54
C ALA A 170 -6.72 -5.54 -3.45
N THR A 171 -7.89 -6.12 -3.73
CA THR A 171 -8.97 -5.47 -4.49
C THR A 171 -9.50 -4.22 -3.78
N ALA A 172 -9.73 -4.31 -2.48
CA ALA A 172 -10.14 -3.16 -1.67
C ALA A 172 -9.09 -2.03 -1.72
N GLY A 173 -7.80 -2.36 -1.61
CA GLY A 173 -6.72 -1.39 -1.75
C GLY A 173 -6.70 -0.72 -3.12
N ALA A 174 -6.90 -1.48 -4.19
CA ALA A 174 -6.98 -0.95 -5.56
C ALA A 174 -8.18 0.00 -5.73
N ILE A 175 -9.36 -0.38 -5.24
CA ILE A 175 -10.57 0.46 -5.26
C ILE A 175 -10.34 1.73 -4.43
N GLY A 176 -9.83 1.61 -3.21
CA GLY A 176 -9.52 2.74 -2.34
C GLY A 176 -8.59 3.75 -3.02
N SER A 177 -7.51 3.27 -3.62
CA SER A 177 -6.53 4.10 -4.33
C SER A 177 -7.16 4.89 -5.48
N VAL A 178 -8.02 4.24 -6.27
CA VAL A 178 -8.71 4.87 -7.41
C VAL A 178 -9.76 5.87 -6.92
N LEU A 179 -10.46 5.60 -5.83
CA LEU A 179 -11.41 6.54 -5.21
C LEU A 179 -10.70 7.79 -4.70
N LEU A 180 -9.57 7.64 -4.01
CA LEU A 180 -8.79 8.79 -3.56
C LEU A 180 -8.23 9.59 -4.76
N ARG A 181 -7.81 8.92 -5.83
CA ARG A 181 -7.42 9.59 -7.08
C ARG A 181 -8.56 10.38 -7.69
N ARG A 182 -9.79 9.84 -7.69
CA ARG A 182 -11.00 10.51 -8.17
C ARG A 182 -11.38 11.73 -7.33
N ALA A 183 -11.13 11.69 -6.01
CA ALA A 183 -11.35 12.83 -5.12
C ALA A 183 -10.46 14.06 -5.49
N GLY A 184 -9.46 13.89 -6.36
CA GLY A 184 -8.53 14.93 -6.76
C GLY A 184 -7.46 15.19 -5.70
N ARG A 185 -6.75 16.32 -5.83
CA ARG A 185 -5.68 16.69 -4.89
C ARG A 185 -6.28 17.15 -3.56
N GLN A 186 -6.19 16.30 -2.56
CA GLN A 186 -6.63 16.55 -1.19
C GLN A 186 -5.41 16.64 -0.25
N SER A 187 -5.59 17.22 0.93
CA SER A 187 -4.58 17.15 1.98
C SER A 187 -4.39 15.71 2.44
N PRO A 188 -3.18 15.12 2.37
CA PRO A 188 -2.93 13.77 2.88
C PRO A 188 -3.28 13.61 4.36
N TRP A 189 -3.09 14.65 5.16
CA TRP A 189 -3.46 14.67 6.58
C TRP A 189 -4.97 14.55 6.77
N ALA A 190 -5.74 15.34 6.02
CA ALA A 190 -7.20 15.34 6.11
C ALA A 190 -7.80 14.01 5.64
N VAL A 191 -7.33 13.44 4.51
CA VAL A 191 -7.86 12.16 4.01
C VAL A 191 -7.58 11.01 4.95
N ASN A 192 -6.39 10.95 5.54
CA ASN A 192 -6.04 9.87 6.46
C ASN A 192 -6.68 10.07 7.85
N ALA A 193 -6.87 11.31 8.32
CA ALA A 193 -7.63 11.61 9.52
C ALA A 193 -9.12 11.22 9.41
N ILE A 194 -9.69 11.21 8.19
CA ILE A 194 -11.04 10.69 7.93
C ILE A 194 -11.01 9.16 7.79
N GLY A 195 -10.02 8.61 7.09
CA GLY A 195 -9.93 7.19 6.80
C GLY A 195 -9.63 6.31 8.01
N ALA A 196 -8.72 6.74 8.88
CA ALA A 196 -8.27 5.94 10.02
C ALA A 196 -9.40 5.58 11.01
N PRO A 197 -10.26 6.51 11.47
CA PRO A 197 -11.36 6.15 12.37
C PRO A 197 -12.41 5.26 11.69
N ILE A 198 -12.66 5.41 10.39
CA ILE A 198 -13.55 4.52 9.63
C ILE A 198 -12.97 3.10 9.65
N GLY A 199 -11.69 2.95 9.36
CA GLY A 199 -11.03 1.66 9.43
C GLY A 199 -11.03 1.06 10.83
N ALA A 200 -10.79 1.87 11.88
CA ALA A 200 -10.84 1.42 13.27
C ALA A 200 -12.22 0.86 13.64
N VAL A 201 -13.31 1.55 13.24
CA VAL A 201 -14.68 1.08 13.50
C VAL A 201 -14.98 -0.23 12.76
N ILE A 202 -14.54 -0.36 11.51
CA ILE A 202 -14.72 -1.59 10.71
C ILE A 202 -13.95 -2.76 11.35
N CYS A 203 -12.67 -2.55 11.71
CA CYS A 203 -11.86 -3.58 12.36
C CYS A 203 -12.43 -3.96 13.74
N LEU A 204 -12.89 -3.00 14.53
CA LEU A 204 -13.55 -3.24 15.82
C LEU A 204 -14.83 -4.06 15.64
N GLY A 205 -15.65 -3.70 14.65
CA GLY A 205 -16.87 -4.44 14.33
C GLY A 205 -16.56 -5.89 13.91
N ALA A 206 -15.56 -6.08 13.04
CA ALA A 206 -15.12 -7.40 12.63
C ALA A 206 -14.56 -8.21 13.80
N SER A 207 -13.73 -7.61 14.67
CA SER A 207 -13.22 -8.22 15.92
C SER A 207 -14.37 -8.65 16.84
N ALA A 208 -15.43 -7.83 16.95
CA ALA A 208 -16.60 -8.15 17.76
C ALA A 208 -17.40 -9.32 17.18
N VAL A 209 -17.62 -9.34 15.86
CA VAL A 209 -18.36 -10.42 15.16
C VAL A 209 -17.62 -11.75 15.24
N LEU A 210 -16.29 -11.73 15.15
CA LEU A 210 -15.47 -12.93 15.26
C LEU A 210 -15.20 -13.35 16.71
N GLY A 211 -15.69 -12.60 17.70
CA GLY A 211 -15.54 -12.95 19.12
C GLY A 211 -14.09 -12.84 19.62
N GLU A 212 -13.25 -12.00 19.00
CA GLU A 212 -11.87 -11.82 19.43
C GLU A 212 -11.78 -11.27 20.86
N ALA A 213 -10.81 -11.77 21.63
CA ALA A 213 -10.46 -11.22 22.92
C ALA A 213 -9.86 -9.80 22.76
N ARG A 214 -10.53 -8.79 23.28
CA ARG A 214 -10.08 -7.40 23.22
C ARG A 214 -9.29 -7.01 24.46
N VAL A 215 -8.14 -7.66 24.61
CA VAL A 215 -7.23 -7.45 25.75
C VAL A 215 -6.34 -6.25 25.46
N VAL A 216 -6.14 -5.40 26.46
CA VAL A 216 -5.19 -4.29 26.39
C VAL A 216 -3.79 -4.84 26.70
N PRO A 217 -2.75 -4.45 25.92
CA PRO A 217 -1.37 -4.88 26.21
C PRO A 217 -0.95 -4.54 27.63
N ALA A 218 -0.38 -5.52 28.34
CA ALA A 218 -0.13 -5.43 29.77
C ALA A 218 1.17 -4.68 30.12
N SER A 219 2.18 -4.76 29.24
CA SER A 219 3.49 -4.14 29.47
C SER A 219 3.77 -3.02 28.45
N ALA A 220 4.67 -2.11 28.80
CA ALA A 220 5.13 -1.07 27.86
C ALA A 220 5.79 -1.68 26.62
N GLY A 221 6.45 -2.85 26.75
CA GLY A 221 7.06 -3.59 25.64
C GLY A 221 6.02 -4.07 24.63
N ASP A 222 4.86 -4.51 25.10
CA ASP A 222 3.77 -5.04 24.26
C ASP A 222 3.14 -3.95 23.40
N TRP A 223 3.24 -2.68 23.82
CA TRP A 223 2.78 -1.55 23.05
C TRP A 223 3.70 -1.17 21.88
N LEU A 224 4.99 -1.52 21.95
CA LEU A 224 5.97 -1.08 20.93
C LEU A 224 5.58 -1.47 19.50
N PRO A 225 5.22 -2.73 19.18
CA PRO A 225 4.83 -3.08 17.82
C PRO A 225 3.55 -2.34 17.38
N ILE A 226 2.57 -2.15 18.26
CA ILE A 226 1.34 -1.44 17.96
C ILE A 226 1.61 0.04 17.70
N LEU A 227 2.43 0.70 18.53
CA LEU A 227 2.83 2.09 18.35
C LEU A 227 3.65 2.27 17.07
N TYR A 228 4.58 1.36 16.78
CA TYR A 228 5.31 1.36 15.51
C TYR A 228 4.37 1.31 14.32
N LEU A 229 3.42 0.38 14.34
CA LEU A 229 2.42 0.24 13.29
C LEU A 229 1.51 1.47 13.18
N ALA A 230 1.15 2.11 14.29
CA ALA A 230 0.34 3.31 14.30
C ALA A 230 1.10 4.51 13.72
N VAL A 231 2.32 4.77 14.19
CA VAL A 231 3.11 5.97 13.82
C VAL A 231 3.70 5.80 12.43
N PHE A 232 4.47 4.75 12.20
CA PHE A 232 5.14 4.57 10.90
C PHE A 232 4.20 3.94 9.88
N GLY A 233 3.58 2.80 10.20
CA GLY A 233 2.76 2.03 9.27
C GLY A 233 1.45 2.73 8.87
N SER A 234 0.82 3.46 9.79
CA SER A 234 -0.46 4.11 9.50
C SER A 234 -0.33 5.62 9.29
N LEU A 235 0.28 6.38 10.20
CA LEU A 235 0.42 7.81 10.02
C LEU A 235 1.45 8.12 8.92
N GLY A 236 2.67 7.58 9.00
CA GLY A 236 3.75 7.89 8.06
C GLY A 236 3.46 7.36 6.65
N ALA A 237 3.36 6.04 6.49
CA ALA A 237 3.26 5.42 5.17
C ALA A 237 1.97 5.80 4.42
N PHE A 238 0.80 5.85 5.09
CA PHE A 238 -0.43 6.23 4.40
C PHE A 238 -0.46 7.71 3.99
N VAL A 239 0.19 8.60 4.74
CA VAL A 239 0.33 10.01 4.34
C VAL A 239 1.22 10.14 3.11
N LEU A 240 2.38 9.44 3.08
CA LEU A 240 3.25 9.39 1.90
C LEU A 240 2.50 8.79 0.70
N TYR A 241 1.77 7.72 0.91
CA TYR A 241 1.00 7.06 -0.13
C TYR A 241 -0.12 7.93 -0.69
N ALA A 242 -0.93 8.57 0.17
CA ALA A 242 -1.98 9.48 -0.25
C ALA A 242 -1.43 10.69 -1.02
N TRP A 243 -0.27 11.23 -0.60
CA TRP A 243 0.43 12.28 -1.31
C TRP A 243 0.90 11.80 -2.70
N LEU A 244 1.48 10.60 -2.75
CA LEU A 244 1.98 10.00 -3.99
C LEU A 244 0.84 9.70 -4.98
N LEU A 245 -0.30 9.21 -4.52
CA LEU A 245 -1.51 9.01 -5.35
C LEU A 245 -1.93 10.30 -6.06
N GLY A 246 -1.91 11.42 -5.34
CA GLY A 246 -2.22 12.73 -5.92
C GLY A 246 -1.19 13.20 -6.96
N ARG A 247 0.05 12.75 -6.86
CA ARG A 247 1.18 13.20 -7.69
C ARG A 247 1.47 12.27 -8.88
N TRP A 248 1.49 10.95 -8.64
CA TRP A 248 1.88 9.95 -9.65
C TRP A 248 0.69 9.21 -10.26
N GLY A 249 -0.51 9.36 -9.71
CA GLY A 249 -1.67 8.56 -10.06
C GLY A 249 -1.73 7.23 -9.33
N ALA A 250 -2.89 6.57 -9.44
CA ALA A 250 -3.19 5.38 -8.66
C ALA A 250 -2.35 4.18 -9.10
N THR A 251 -2.24 3.95 -10.42
CA THR A 251 -1.48 2.81 -10.97
C THR A 251 0.01 2.89 -10.63
N ASN A 252 0.65 4.07 -10.74
CA ASN A 252 2.08 4.18 -10.42
C ASN A 252 2.34 4.00 -8.92
N ALA A 253 1.50 4.60 -8.06
CA ALA A 253 1.65 4.46 -6.61
C ALA A 253 1.44 3.01 -6.14
N SER A 254 0.58 2.23 -6.80
CA SER A 254 0.30 0.84 -6.41
C SER A 254 1.49 -0.11 -6.62
N PHE A 255 2.51 0.27 -7.42
CA PHE A 255 3.75 -0.50 -7.53
C PHE A 255 4.54 -0.62 -6.22
N ILE A 256 4.24 0.20 -5.20
CA ILE A 256 4.75 -0.01 -3.84
C ILE A 256 4.47 -1.44 -3.38
N GLY A 257 3.24 -1.95 -3.60
CA GLY A 257 2.85 -3.31 -3.21
C GLY A 257 3.68 -4.42 -3.86
N VAL A 258 4.33 -4.14 -4.99
CA VAL A 258 5.22 -5.10 -5.67
C VAL A 258 6.65 -5.04 -5.14
N VAL A 259 7.13 -3.87 -4.71
CA VAL A 259 8.50 -3.70 -4.18
C VAL A 259 8.59 -4.12 -2.71
N VAL A 260 7.52 -3.98 -1.95
CA VAL A 260 7.44 -4.36 -0.53
C VAL A 260 7.94 -5.80 -0.27
N PRO A 261 7.52 -6.84 -1.02
CA PRO A 261 8.01 -8.21 -0.83
C PRO A 261 9.52 -8.36 -1.04
N VAL A 262 10.08 -7.60 -1.99
CA VAL A 262 11.53 -7.63 -2.29
C VAL A 262 12.33 -7.10 -1.10
N LEU A 263 11.89 -5.98 -0.52
CA LEU A 263 12.55 -5.40 0.65
C LEU A 263 12.31 -6.24 1.91
N ALA A 264 11.12 -6.81 2.08
CA ALA A 264 10.83 -7.71 3.19
C ALA A 264 11.77 -8.94 3.20
N LEU A 265 12.06 -9.49 2.00
CA LEU A 265 13.04 -10.56 1.83
C LEU A 265 14.44 -10.14 2.34
N GLY A 266 14.91 -8.95 1.94
CA GLY A 266 16.20 -8.41 2.39
C GLY A 266 16.24 -8.16 3.90
N MET A 267 15.14 -7.67 4.48
CA MET A 267 15.02 -7.45 5.91
C MET A 267 15.01 -8.77 6.71
N GLY A 268 14.33 -9.82 6.21
CA GLY A 268 14.38 -11.16 6.80
C GLY A 268 15.80 -11.71 6.85
N ALA A 269 16.54 -11.58 5.75
CA ALA A 269 17.95 -12.00 5.70
C ALA A 269 18.84 -11.19 6.67
N ALA A 270 18.64 -9.86 6.74
CA ALA A 270 19.49 -8.98 7.55
C ALA A 270 19.21 -9.08 9.07
N PHE A 271 17.95 -9.22 9.48
CA PHE A 271 17.54 -9.12 10.88
C PHE A 271 17.16 -10.44 11.53
N ARG A 272 16.83 -11.48 10.75
CA ARG A 272 16.47 -12.81 11.23
C ARG A 272 17.44 -13.92 10.83
N ALA A 273 18.52 -13.58 10.11
CA ALA A 273 19.45 -14.55 9.51
C ALA A 273 18.73 -15.61 8.63
N GLU A 274 17.60 -15.24 8.06
CA GLU A 274 16.83 -16.08 7.13
C GLU A 274 17.41 -15.87 5.73
N PHE A 275 18.31 -16.76 5.31
CA PHE A 275 18.92 -16.67 3.96
C PHE A 275 17.97 -17.29 2.93
N PRO A 276 17.33 -16.50 2.07
CA PRO A 276 16.45 -17.03 1.05
C PRO A 276 17.25 -17.85 0.02
N PRO A 277 16.62 -18.82 -0.64
CA PRO A 277 17.27 -19.58 -1.71
C PRO A 277 17.66 -18.65 -2.87
N VAL A 278 18.72 -19.03 -3.62
CA VAL A 278 19.27 -18.22 -4.72
C VAL A 278 18.20 -17.81 -5.74
N ILE A 279 17.22 -18.66 -5.99
CA ILE A 279 16.09 -18.37 -6.87
C ILE A 279 15.31 -17.11 -6.46
N SER A 280 15.22 -16.82 -5.15
CA SER A 280 14.53 -15.63 -4.65
C SER A 280 15.22 -14.33 -5.06
N TYR A 281 16.55 -14.31 -5.16
CA TYR A 281 17.29 -13.15 -5.66
C TYR A 281 17.03 -12.91 -7.14
N LEU A 282 16.86 -13.98 -7.95
CA LEU A 282 16.45 -13.86 -9.34
C LEU A 282 15.05 -13.23 -9.45
N GLY A 283 14.10 -13.72 -8.64
CA GLY A 283 12.77 -13.13 -8.56
C GLY A 283 12.80 -11.63 -8.18
N ALA A 284 13.63 -11.26 -7.22
CA ALA A 284 13.82 -9.87 -6.81
C ALA A 284 14.35 -8.99 -7.95
N ALA A 285 15.34 -9.49 -8.70
CA ALA A 285 15.89 -8.78 -9.87
C ALA A 285 14.81 -8.56 -10.96
N ILE A 286 13.96 -9.58 -11.22
CA ILE A 286 12.82 -9.49 -12.17
C ILE A 286 11.86 -8.39 -11.72
N VAL A 287 11.49 -8.36 -10.43
CA VAL A 287 10.58 -7.34 -9.86
C VAL A 287 11.16 -5.94 -10.03
N ILE A 288 12.42 -5.75 -9.65
CA ILE A 288 13.08 -4.44 -9.74
C ILE A 288 13.11 -3.95 -11.19
N ALA A 289 13.50 -4.82 -12.15
CA ALA A 289 13.52 -4.47 -13.57
C ALA A 289 12.13 -4.08 -14.09
N ALA A 290 11.09 -4.81 -13.70
CA ALA A 290 9.70 -4.52 -14.08
C ALA A 290 9.24 -3.15 -13.53
N VAL A 291 9.49 -2.88 -12.24
CA VAL A 291 9.10 -1.61 -11.61
C VAL A 291 9.84 -0.43 -12.21
N VAL A 292 11.15 -0.54 -12.42
CA VAL A 292 11.94 0.52 -13.09
C VAL A 292 11.38 0.79 -14.48
N THR A 293 11.06 -0.25 -15.26
CA THR A 293 10.47 -0.11 -16.60
C THR A 293 9.11 0.60 -16.55
N ALA A 294 8.25 0.25 -15.58
CA ALA A 294 6.93 0.89 -15.42
C ALA A 294 7.04 2.37 -15.06
N LEU A 295 7.94 2.72 -14.15
CA LEU A 295 8.06 4.08 -13.62
C LEU A 295 8.84 5.03 -14.56
N THR A 296 9.83 4.54 -15.29
CA THR A 296 10.64 5.38 -16.21
C THR A 296 9.89 5.73 -17.49
N ARG A 297 9.12 4.80 -18.08
CA ARG A 297 8.33 5.08 -19.30
C ARG A 297 7.12 5.98 -19.06
N SER A 298 6.64 6.08 -17.83
CA SER A 298 5.56 7.02 -17.48
C SER A 298 5.92 8.50 -17.77
N ARG A 299 7.21 8.82 -17.87
CA ARG A 299 7.72 10.17 -18.15
C ARG A 299 7.67 10.57 -19.62
N GLY A 300 7.69 9.60 -20.53
CA GLY A 300 7.69 9.87 -21.98
C GLY A 300 6.33 10.26 -22.56
N ASN A 301 5.22 9.92 -21.89
CA ASN A 301 3.86 10.14 -22.39
C ASN A 301 3.11 11.32 -21.73
N GLY A 302 3.74 12.08 -20.86
CA GLY A 302 3.14 13.25 -20.18
C GLY A 302 3.31 14.57 -20.93
N GLY A 303 3.75 14.56 -22.17
CA GLY A 303 4.05 15.74 -22.99
C GLY A 303 3.15 15.88 -24.22
N HIS A 304 1.84 15.64 -24.07
CA HIS A 304 0.85 16.04 -25.08
C HIS A 304 -0.39 16.63 -24.42
#